data_8f8e530e831b44789f9257d545914b0d
#
_entry.id   8f8e530e831b44789f9257d545914b0d
#
_cell.length_a   1.000
_cell.length_b   1.000
_cell.length_c   1.000
_cell.angle_alpha   90.00
_cell.angle_beta   90.00
_cell.angle_gamma   90.00
#
_symmetry.space_group_name_H-M   'P 1'
#
loop_
_entity.id
_entity.type
_entity.pdbx_description
1 polymer ?
#
loop_
_entity_poly.entity_id
_entity_poly.type
_entity_poly.pdbx_seq_one_letter_code
_entity_poly.pdbx_strand_id
1 'polypeptide(L)'
;RTLFKKYLTAYGVVSKNHAKLWYTDVVHLPVEFAMDPDGHRPVSEEYRNLSDEELYEAYRNLGLTPYCVKGSQKERLNQIIQHYELPIVVPVDEAISLAEKVIRENREAVSKRIIEQYEEPTLKEKIKFMTRY
;
A
#
# COMPACT_ATOMS: atom_id res chain seq x y z
N ARG A 1 -19.31 10.61 16.82
CA ARG A 1 -18.04 11.32 16.53
C ARG A 1 -16.99 11.18 17.63
N THR A 2 -17.34 11.32 18.91
CA THR A 2 -16.39 11.28 20.04
C THR A 2 -15.78 9.89 20.25
N LEU A 3 -16.58 8.82 20.14
CA LEU A 3 -16.10 7.44 20.28
C LEU A 3 -15.11 7.06 19.17
N PHE A 4 -15.41 7.45 17.93
CA PHE A 4 -14.53 7.21 16.79
C PHE A 4 -13.18 7.92 16.93
N LYS A 5 -13.18 9.17 17.40
CA LYS A 5 -11.92 9.89 17.68
C LYS A 5 -11.09 9.18 18.76
N LYS A 6 -11.71 8.73 19.85
CA LYS A 6 -11.03 7.98 20.91
C LYS A 6 -10.42 6.68 20.37
N TYR A 7 -11.17 5.96 19.52
CA TYR A 7 -10.68 4.76 18.87
C TYR A 7 -9.46 5.04 17.98
N LEU A 8 -9.52 6.05 17.12
CA LEU A 8 -8.38 6.43 16.26
C LEU A 8 -7.15 6.83 17.09
N THR A 9 -7.35 7.57 18.19
CA THR A 9 -6.24 7.95 19.08
C THR A 9 -5.61 6.71 19.73
N ALA A 10 -6.41 5.79 20.26
CA ALA A 10 -5.91 4.56 20.87
C ALA A 10 -5.19 3.67 19.84
N TYR A 11 -5.75 3.52 18.65
CA TYR A 11 -5.13 2.78 17.55
C TYR A 11 -3.79 3.40 17.14
N GLY A 12 -3.73 4.72 17.02
CA GLY A 12 -2.49 5.45 16.72
C GLY A 12 -1.39 5.22 17.77
N VAL A 13 -1.74 5.15 19.06
CA VAL A 13 -0.77 4.83 20.13
C VAL A 13 -0.22 3.41 19.97
N VAL A 14 -1.10 2.43 19.71
CA VAL A 14 -0.68 1.03 19.51
C VAL A 14 0.23 0.91 18.28
N SER A 15 -0.14 1.52 17.16
CA SER A 15 0.65 1.49 15.92
C SER A 15 2.03 2.14 16.10
N LYS A 16 2.09 3.28 16.78
CA LYS A 16 3.35 3.97 17.08
C LYS A 16 4.27 3.14 17.98
N ASN A 17 3.72 2.53 19.01
CA ASN A 17 4.49 1.68 19.91
C ASN A 17 5.00 0.42 19.18
N HIS A 18 4.17 -0.19 18.34
CA HIS A 18 4.58 -1.30 17.50
C HIS A 18 5.75 -0.90 16.57
N ALA A 19 5.61 0.21 15.85
CA ALA A 19 6.66 0.68 14.97
C ALA A 19 8.00 0.94 15.69
N LYS A 20 7.95 1.57 16.87
CA LYS A 20 9.16 1.81 17.69
C LYS A 20 9.84 0.53 18.18
N LEU A 21 9.09 -0.52 18.43
CA LEU A 21 9.64 -1.77 18.96
C LEU A 21 10.19 -2.70 17.88
N TRP A 22 9.61 -2.65 16.67
CA TRP A 22 9.85 -3.67 15.65
C TRP A 22 10.52 -3.16 14.39
N TYR A 23 10.45 -1.84 14.09
CA TYR A 23 11.08 -1.29 12.88
C TYR A 23 12.44 -0.72 13.25
N THR A 24 13.47 -1.25 12.62
CA THR A 24 14.85 -0.73 12.73
C THR A 24 15.11 0.34 11.70
N ASP A 25 14.55 0.16 10.50
CA ASP A 25 14.73 1.04 9.36
C ASP A 25 13.44 1.20 8.57
N VAL A 26 13.35 2.29 7.83
CA VAL A 26 12.22 2.59 6.95
C VAL A 26 12.74 3.05 5.59
N VAL A 27 12.29 2.38 4.54
CA VAL A 27 12.50 2.83 3.17
C VAL A 27 11.26 3.57 2.69
N HIS A 28 11.42 4.80 2.25
CA HIS A 28 10.33 5.62 1.74
C HIS A 28 10.38 5.72 0.22
N LEU A 29 9.24 5.45 -0.41
CA LEU A 29 9.03 5.62 -1.84
C LEU A 29 8.15 6.87 -2.05
N PRO A 30 8.74 8.00 -2.48
CA PRO A 30 7.98 9.23 -2.66
C PRO A 30 7.02 9.13 -3.86
N VAL A 31 6.09 10.07 -3.91
CA VAL A 31 5.18 10.21 -5.06
C VAL A 31 5.96 10.75 -6.25
N GLU A 32 6.30 9.89 -7.20
CA GLU A 32 7.06 10.26 -8.41
C GLU A 32 6.28 10.03 -9.71
N PHE A 33 5.33 9.09 -9.72
CA PHE A 33 4.60 8.71 -10.93
C PHE A 33 3.13 9.03 -10.80
N ALA A 34 2.50 9.36 -11.93
CA ALA A 34 1.05 9.45 -12.00
C ALA A 34 0.42 8.12 -11.58
N MET A 35 -0.76 8.19 -10.99
CA MET A 35 -1.51 7.00 -10.61
C MET A 35 -2.43 6.60 -11.76
N ASP A 36 -2.32 5.35 -12.20
CA ASP A 36 -3.29 4.78 -13.11
C ASP A 36 -4.62 4.58 -12.38
N PRO A 37 -5.74 5.05 -12.93
CA PRO A 37 -7.05 4.85 -12.33
C PRO A 37 -7.40 3.36 -12.34
N ASP A 38 -7.47 2.76 -11.14
CA ASP A 38 -7.88 1.36 -10.96
C ASP A 38 -9.37 1.22 -10.56
N GLY A 39 -10.10 2.35 -10.53
CA GLY A 39 -11.51 2.42 -10.14
C GLY A 39 -11.79 2.27 -8.64
N HIS A 40 -10.79 1.95 -7.84
CA HIS A 40 -10.94 1.68 -6.39
C HIS A 40 -10.34 2.77 -5.50
N ARG A 41 -9.39 3.52 -6.01
CA ARG A 41 -8.69 4.57 -5.27
C ARG A 41 -9.01 5.95 -5.82
N PRO A 42 -9.20 6.96 -4.97
CA PRO A 42 -9.34 8.34 -5.44
C PRO A 42 -8.07 8.78 -6.16
N VAL A 43 -8.23 9.24 -7.40
CA VAL A 43 -7.15 9.75 -8.25
C VAL A 43 -6.95 11.23 -7.95
N SER A 44 -6.43 11.56 -6.78
CA SER A 44 -6.13 12.94 -6.39
C SER A 44 -4.65 13.06 -6.07
N GLU A 45 -3.92 13.80 -6.89
CA GLU A 45 -2.51 14.11 -6.64
C GLU A 45 -2.33 14.90 -5.34
N GLU A 46 -3.24 15.83 -5.06
CA GLU A 46 -3.24 16.59 -3.80
C GLU A 46 -3.35 15.66 -2.59
N TYR A 47 -4.26 14.70 -2.62
CA TYR A 47 -4.40 13.73 -1.53
C TYR A 47 -3.17 12.83 -1.38
N ARG A 48 -2.54 12.45 -2.48
CA ARG A 48 -1.32 11.64 -2.47
C ARG A 48 -0.15 12.40 -1.85
N ASN A 49 0.04 13.65 -2.25
CA ASN A 49 1.10 14.51 -1.71
C ASN A 49 0.87 14.78 -0.22
N LEU A 50 -0.35 15.08 0.19
CA LEU A 50 -0.70 15.24 1.60
C LEU A 50 -0.42 13.96 2.40
N SER A 51 -0.75 12.80 1.85
CA SER A 51 -0.47 11.51 2.50
C SER A 51 1.03 11.24 2.63
N ASP A 52 1.83 11.66 1.66
CA ASP A 52 3.28 11.56 1.67
C ASP A 52 3.89 12.43 2.77
N GLU A 53 3.44 13.68 2.88
CA GLU A 53 3.84 14.62 3.93
C GLU A 53 3.49 14.09 5.34
N GLU A 54 2.28 13.58 5.53
CA GLU A 54 1.84 12.99 6.80
C GLU A 54 2.66 11.75 7.19
N LEU A 55 3.09 10.94 6.22
CA LEU A 55 4.00 9.82 6.47
C LEU A 55 5.37 10.31 6.95
N TYR A 56 5.94 11.33 6.34
CA TYR A 56 7.19 11.91 6.79
C TYR A 56 7.10 12.47 8.21
N GLU A 57 6.01 13.17 8.53
CA GLU A 57 5.76 13.64 9.89
C GLU A 57 5.64 12.48 10.89
N ALA A 58 4.96 11.39 10.49
CA ALA A 58 4.86 10.19 11.32
C ALA A 58 6.23 9.58 11.61
N TYR A 59 7.12 9.48 10.63
CA TYR A 59 8.48 8.98 10.82
C TYR A 59 9.29 9.88 11.75
N ARG A 60 9.25 11.19 11.56
CA ARG A 60 9.91 12.15 12.47
C ARG A 60 9.43 12.01 13.92
N ASN A 61 8.12 11.90 14.10
CA ASN A 61 7.50 11.72 15.41
C ASN A 61 7.90 10.38 16.08
N LEU A 62 8.31 9.38 15.30
CA LEU A 62 8.84 8.11 15.79
C LEU A 62 10.35 8.17 16.07
N GLY A 63 11.05 9.24 15.67
CA GLY A 63 12.50 9.35 15.72
C GLY A 63 13.20 8.53 14.63
N LEU A 64 12.48 8.18 13.56
CA LEU A 64 13.00 7.44 12.42
C LEU A 64 13.35 8.41 11.28
N THR A 65 14.49 8.17 10.63
CA THR A 65 14.90 8.88 9.41
C THR A 65 14.73 7.92 8.24
N PRO A 66 13.70 8.09 7.40
CA PRO A 66 13.48 7.18 6.29
C PRO A 66 14.58 7.33 5.22
N TYR A 67 15.04 6.21 4.69
CA TYR A 67 15.86 6.20 3.49
C TYR A 67 14.98 6.34 2.26
N CYS A 68 15.12 7.47 1.57
CA CYS A 68 14.29 7.78 0.40
C CYS A 68 14.92 7.22 -0.88
N VAL A 69 14.18 6.40 -1.62
CA VAL A 69 14.61 5.81 -2.90
C VAL A 69 13.75 6.33 -4.04
N LYS A 70 14.40 6.64 -5.18
CA LYS A 70 13.78 7.30 -6.33
C LYS A 70 14.13 6.61 -7.63
N GLY A 71 13.35 6.91 -8.67
CA GLY A 71 13.58 6.43 -10.02
C GLY A 71 12.77 5.17 -10.36
N SER A 72 13.20 4.46 -11.38
CA SER A 72 12.58 3.21 -11.85
C SER A 72 12.63 2.12 -10.76
N GLN A 73 11.83 1.09 -10.92
CA GLN A 73 11.82 -0.05 -10.01
C GLN A 73 13.19 -0.69 -9.82
N LYS A 74 13.95 -0.81 -10.90
CA LYS A 74 15.33 -1.34 -10.87
C LYS A 74 16.27 -0.43 -10.09
N GLU A 75 16.20 0.87 -10.31
CA GLU A 75 17.03 1.85 -9.61
C GLU A 75 16.74 1.86 -8.11
N ARG A 76 15.46 1.82 -7.71
CA ARG A 76 15.04 1.73 -6.31
C ARG A 76 15.56 0.47 -5.64
N LEU A 77 15.43 -0.69 -6.29
CA LEU A 77 15.96 -1.94 -5.76
C LEU A 77 17.47 -1.91 -5.59
N ASN A 78 18.20 -1.37 -6.57
CA ASN A 78 19.65 -1.24 -6.48
C ASN A 78 20.07 -0.28 -5.35
N GLN A 79 19.36 0.83 -5.15
CA GLN A 79 19.60 1.74 -4.03
C GLN A 79 19.42 1.06 -2.68
N ILE A 80 18.35 0.26 -2.52
CA ILE A 80 18.09 -0.50 -1.28
C ILE A 80 19.19 -1.55 -1.05
N ILE A 81 19.53 -2.33 -2.07
CA ILE A 81 20.56 -3.36 -2.00
C ILE A 81 21.89 -2.74 -1.58
N GLN A 82 22.27 -1.63 -2.21
CA GLN A 82 23.53 -0.94 -1.92
C GLN A 82 23.52 -0.33 -0.51
N HIS A 83 22.44 0.32 -0.10
CA HIS A 83 22.35 0.99 1.20
C HIS A 83 22.42 0.03 2.37
N TYR A 84 21.78 -1.12 2.25
CA TYR A 84 21.75 -2.15 3.30
C TYR A 84 22.74 -3.31 3.08
N GLU A 85 23.62 -3.19 2.08
CA GLU A 85 24.61 -4.22 1.73
C GLU A 85 23.99 -5.61 1.59
N LEU A 86 22.81 -5.69 0.97
CA LEU A 86 22.06 -6.94 0.86
C LEU A 86 22.73 -7.90 -0.15
N PRO A 87 22.80 -9.20 0.16
CA PRO A 87 23.31 -10.18 -0.79
C PRO A 87 22.34 -10.35 -1.98
N ILE A 88 22.87 -10.31 -3.20
CA ILE A 88 22.11 -10.55 -4.42
C ILE A 88 22.03 -12.07 -4.65
N VAL A 89 20.90 -12.68 -4.30
CA VAL A 89 20.65 -14.11 -4.52
C VAL A 89 20.13 -14.37 -5.94
N VAL A 90 19.30 -13.45 -6.45
CA VAL A 90 18.75 -13.47 -7.82
C VAL A 90 19.08 -12.13 -8.48
N PRO A 91 19.54 -12.12 -9.74
CA PRO A 91 19.78 -10.87 -10.47
C PRO A 91 18.52 -9.98 -10.46
N VAL A 92 18.70 -8.68 -10.25
CA VAL A 92 17.58 -7.73 -10.09
C VAL A 92 16.62 -7.75 -11.28
N ASP A 93 17.14 -7.84 -12.51
CA ASP A 93 16.31 -7.89 -13.72
C ASP A 93 15.47 -9.17 -13.79
N GLU A 94 16.02 -10.29 -13.37
CA GLU A 94 15.30 -11.56 -13.29
C GLU A 94 14.23 -11.52 -12.21
N ALA A 95 14.55 -10.99 -11.04
CA ALA A 95 13.59 -10.80 -9.94
C ALA A 95 12.41 -9.91 -10.35
N ILE A 96 12.66 -8.82 -11.07
CA ILE A 96 11.61 -7.93 -11.60
C ILE A 96 10.72 -8.68 -12.60
N SER A 97 11.34 -9.40 -13.56
CA SER A 97 10.60 -10.16 -14.57
C SER A 97 9.71 -11.25 -13.96
N LEU A 98 10.21 -11.94 -12.94
CA LEU A 98 9.45 -12.94 -12.19
C LEU A 98 8.28 -12.28 -11.42
N ALA A 99 8.52 -11.16 -10.75
CA ALA A 99 7.47 -10.41 -10.03
C ALA A 99 6.38 -9.91 -10.98
N GLU A 100 6.73 -9.34 -12.12
CA GLU A 100 5.78 -8.88 -13.14
C GLU A 100 4.92 -10.03 -13.68
N LYS A 101 5.52 -11.19 -13.91
CA LYS A 101 4.80 -12.41 -14.33
C LYS A 101 3.77 -12.81 -13.28
N VAL A 102 4.18 -12.94 -12.02
CA VAL A 102 3.28 -13.30 -10.91
C VAL A 102 2.17 -12.28 -10.72
N ILE A 103 2.47 -10.98 -10.82
CA ILE A 103 1.47 -9.91 -10.71
C ILE A 103 0.44 -10.02 -11.84
N ARG A 104 0.88 -10.28 -13.07
CA ARG A 104 0.00 -10.43 -14.25
C ARG A 104 -0.95 -11.62 -14.07
N GLU A 105 -0.42 -12.78 -13.72
CA GLU A 105 -1.19 -14.00 -13.48
C GLU A 105 -2.23 -13.81 -12.35
N ASN A 106 -1.83 -13.14 -11.25
CA ASN A 106 -2.71 -12.86 -10.14
C ASN A 106 -3.76 -11.77 -10.45
N ARG A 107 -3.42 -10.74 -11.24
CA ARG A 107 -4.38 -9.71 -11.65
C ARG A 107 -5.56 -10.28 -12.42
N GLU A 108 -5.33 -11.21 -13.32
CA GLU A 108 -6.42 -11.85 -14.07
C GLU A 108 -7.33 -12.66 -13.15
N ALA A 109 -6.75 -13.41 -12.21
CA ALA A 109 -7.50 -14.19 -11.23
C ALA A 109 -8.30 -13.29 -10.26
N VAL A 110 -7.68 -12.21 -9.77
CA VAL A 110 -8.34 -11.25 -8.85
C VAL A 110 -9.41 -10.46 -9.58
N SER A 111 -9.17 -10.01 -10.83
CA SER A 111 -10.17 -9.29 -11.61
C SER A 111 -11.41 -10.14 -11.87
N LYS A 112 -11.24 -11.42 -12.23
CA LYS A 112 -12.38 -12.35 -12.37
C LYS A 112 -13.16 -12.48 -11.06
N ARG A 113 -12.47 -12.66 -9.94
CA ARG A 113 -13.07 -12.78 -8.62
C ARG A 113 -13.84 -11.54 -8.19
N ILE A 114 -13.31 -10.35 -8.50
CA ILE A 114 -13.96 -9.08 -8.21
C ILE A 114 -15.20 -8.90 -9.09
N ILE A 115 -15.12 -9.20 -10.38
CA ILE A 115 -16.25 -9.13 -11.30
C ILE A 115 -17.35 -10.08 -10.83
N GLU A 116 -17.02 -11.33 -10.47
CA GLU A 116 -17.96 -12.30 -9.93
C GLU A 116 -18.62 -11.86 -8.61
N GLN A 117 -17.91 -11.11 -7.76
CA GLN A 117 -18.44 -10.54 -6.51
C GLN A 117 -19.33 -9.32 -6.72
N TYR A 118 -19.13 -8.57 -7.82
CA TYR A 118 -19.89 -7.37 -8.18
C TYR A 118 -20.96 -7.61 -9.24
N GLU A 119 -21.23 -8.86 -9.62
CA GLU A 119 -22.47 -9.15 -10.35
C GLU A 119 -23.64 -8.65 -9.51
N GLU A 120 -24.40 -7.72 -10.08
CA GLU A 120 -25.56 -7.14 -9.37
C GLU A 120 -26.45 -8.25 -8.84
N PRO A 121 -26.79 -8.26 -7.54
CA PRO A 121 -27.65 -9.29 -6.98
C PRO A 121 -28.96 -9.33 -7.76
N THR A 122 -29.35 -10.51 -8.18
CA THR A 122 -30.58 -10.73 -8.93
C THR A 122 -31.78 -10.17 -8.15
N LEU A 123 -32.86 -9.83 -8.84
CA LEU A 123 -34.07 -9.32 -8.22
C LEU A 123 -34.56 -10.21 -7.06
N LYS A 124 -34.39 -11.52 -7.19
CA LYS A 124 -34.71 -12.51 -6.14
C LYS A 124 -33.86 -12.38 -4.88
N GLU A 125 -32.59 -12.08 -5.05
CA GLU A 125 -31.65 -11.84 -3.93
C GLU A 125 -31.90 -10.50 -3.26
N LYS A 126 -32.20 -9.46 -4.04
CA LYS A 126 -32.63 -8.14 -3.51
C LYS A 126 -33.90 -8.29 -2.67
N ILE A 127 -34.89 -9.05 -3.12
CA ILE A 127 -36.12 -9.33 -2.38
C ILE A 127 -35.85 -10.16 -1.11
N LYS A 128 -35.00 -11.17 -1.18
CA LYS A 128 -34.64 -11.99 -0.02
C LYS A 128 -33.86 -11.18 1.05
N PHE A 129 -33.15 -10.18 0.65
CA PHE A 129 -32.45 -9.24 1.58
C PHE A 129 -33.45 -8.30 2.27
N MET A 130 -34.44 -7.78 1.53
CA MET A 130 -35.49 -6.89 2.06
C MET A 130 -36.48 -7.57 2.99
N THR A 131 -36.69 -8.92 2.86
CA THR A 131 -37.61 -9.68 3.70
C THR A 131 -36.96 -10.27 4.96
N ARG A 132 -35.69 -10.04 5.20
CA ARG A 132 -34.95 -10.49 6.40
C ARG A 132 -34.94 -9.49 7.56
N TYR A 133 -35.52 -8.32 7.36
CA TYR A 133 -35.77 -7.27 8.35
C TYR A 133 -37.23 -6.84 8.31
#